data_e6d472c1f69419db081b080c65b52814
#
_entry.id   e6d472c1f69419db081b080c65b52814
#
_cell.length_a   1.000
_cell.length_b   1.000
_cell.length_c   1.000
_cell.angle_alpha   90.00
_cell.angle_beta   90.00
_cell.angle_gamma   90.00
#
_symmetry.space_group_name_H-M   'P 1'
#
loop_
_entity.id
_entity.type
_entity.pdbx_description
1 polymer ?
#
loop_
_entity_poly.entity_id
_entity_poly.type
_entity_poly.pdbx_seq_one_letter_code
_entity_poly.pdbx_strand_id
1 'polypeptide(L)'
;KNYSIFNKRVGPDTHIIRYGEGMANTFTVLEQLSWAFENKNIEKNTWYYSPKEEARNDLGIRNQTLELLKKIKIFIITVGLSEVWYNKENNQVFWKAIPANKFNEKKHGFKLSTVEENTNNLHQIYSIIKKYVPNASVIYTLSPIPLMATFRPQSCITANSVSKSILRVALDNVMSKNIDKKDLYYFPSYEITKEYFTDPFKEDNRHLKNEYTLKIMKIFEENYCC
;
A
#
# COMPACT_ATOMS: atom_id res chain seq x y z
N LYS A 1 -9.60 10.82 -9.03
CA LYS A 1 -9.90 10.20 -10.35
C LYS A 1 -10.08 8.72 -10.10
N ASN A 2 -11.28 8.22 -10.33
CA ASN A 2 -11.56 6.77 -10.29
C ASN A 2 -10.89 6.15 -11.52
N TYR A 3 -9.80 5.41 -11.31
CA TYR A 3 -9.18 4.66 -12.38
C TYR A 3 -9.76 3.26 -12.38
N SER A 4 -10.67 3.03 -13.28
CA SER A 4 -11.19 1.71 -13.56
C SER A 4 -10.41 1.11 -14.74
N ILE A 5 -9.23 0.56 -14.46
CA ILE A 5 -8.48 -0.19 -15.48
C ILE A 5 -9.26 -1.44 -15.90
N PHE A 6 -10.03 -2.02 -15.00
CA PHE A 6 -10.84 -3.22 -15.24
C PHE A 6 -12.28 -2.96 -15.69
N ASN A 7 -12.83 -1.75 -15.57
CA ASN A 7 -14.18 -1.44 -16.06
C ASN A 7 -14.40 -1.77 -17.54
N LYS A 8 -13.34 -1.78 -18.32
CA LYS A 8 -13.40 -2.18 -19.74
C LYS A 8 -13.41 -3.69 -19.96
N ARG A 9 -13.02 -4.50 -18.94
CA ARG A 9 -12.86 -5.96 -19.07
C ARG A 9 -13.86 -6.80 -18.27
N VAL A 10 -14.33 -6.30 -17.15
CA VAL A 10 -15.04 -7.12 -16.14
C VAL A 10 -16.44 -6.57 -15.81
N GLY A 11 -16.82 -5.40 -16.31
CA GLY A 11 -18.14 -4.81 -16.11
C GLY A 11 -18.16 -3.56 -15.23
N PRO A 12 -19.34 -2.94 -15.05
CA PRO A 12 -19.51 -1.63 -14.43
C PRO A 12 -19.24 -1.57 -12.92
N ASP A 13 -19.13 -2.72 -12.26
CA ASP A 13 -19.08 -2.82 -10.79
C ASP A 13 -17.67 -2.98 -10.22
N THR A 14 -16.63 -2.90 -11.06
CA THR A 14 -15.24 -3.00 -10.60
C THR A 14 -14.65 -1.62 -10.41
N HIS A 15 -14.35 -1.27 -9.17
CA HIS A 15 -13.71 0.00 -8.81
C HIS A 15 -12.30 -0.23 -8.30
N ILE A 16 -11.31 0.43 -8.93
CA ILE A 16 -9.95 0.46 -8.44
C ILE A 16 -9.72 1.82 -7.78
N ILE A 17 -9.51 1.81 -6.48
CA ILE A 17 -9.14 2.98 -5.71
C ILE A 17 -7.62 2.94 -5.52
N ARG A 18 -6.92 3.92 -6.07
CA ARG A 18 -5.51 4.11 -5.78
C ARG A 18 -5.36 5.16 -4.69
N TYR A 19 -4.93 4.72 -3.54
CA TYR A 19 -4.50 5.61 -2.49
C TYR A 19 -3.05 6.02 -2.74
N GLY A 20 -2.83 7.20 -3.27
CA GLY A 20 -1.52 7.83 -3.40
C GLY A 20 -0.44 7.03 -4.12
N GLU A 21 0.03 7.52 -5.24
CA GLU A 21 1.25 7.00 -5.85
C GLU A 21 2.44 7.46 -5.01
N GLY A 22 3.25 6.53 -4.49
CA GLY A 22 4.54 6.83 -3.93
C GLY A 22 4.85 6.32 -2.52
N MET A 23 3.84 6.03 -1.68
CA MET A 23 4.09 5.54 -0.31
C MET A 23 3.27 4.28 -0.01
N ALA A 24 3.62 3.17 -0.67
CA ALA A 24 3.00 1.86 -0.41
C ALA A 24 3.57 1.25 0.89
N ASN A 25 3.42 1.94 2.01
CA ASN A 25 3.78 1.46 3.34
C ASN A 25 2.54 1.21 4.20
N THR A 26 2.68 0.42 5.24
CA THR A 26 1.57 0.01 6.11
C THR A 26 0.95 1.17 6.88
N PHE A 27 1.73 2.18 7.24
CA PHE A 27 1.26 3.37 7.97
C PHE A 27 0.30 4.19 7.11
N THR A 28 0.71 4.47 5.87
CA THR A 28 -0.12 5.22 4.93
C THR A 28 -1.46 4.51 4.66
N VAL A 29 -1.43 3.20 4.46
CA VAL A 29 -2.66 2.42 4.25
C VAL A 29 -3.56 2.47 5.48
N LEU A 30 -2.98 2.28 6.67
CA LEU A 30 -3.72 2.33 7.93
C LEU A 30 -4.36 3.70 8.16
N GLU A 31 -3.61 4.79 7.98
CA GLU A 31 -4.16 6.13 8.17
C GLU A 31 -5.26 6.48 7.16
N GLN A 32 -5.11 6.04 5.91
CA GLN A 32 -6.13 6.25 4.89
C GLN A 32 -7.44 5.52 5.22
N LEU A 33 -7.36 4.28 5.69
CA LEU A 33 -8.54 3.54 6.12
C LEU A 33 -9.16 4.13 7.38
N SER A 34 -8.34 4.54 8.36
CA SER A 34 -8.82 5.22 9.57
C SER A 34 -9.48 6.57 9.24
N TRP A 35 -8.92 7.33 8.30
CA TRP A 35 -9.56 8.54 7.81
C TRP A 35 -10.91 8.26 7.16
N ALA A 36 -10.97 7.26 6.28
CA ALA A 36 -12.20 6.95 5.56
C ALA A 36 -13.29 6.40 6.49
N PHE A 37 -12.97 5.39 7.28
CA PHE A 37 -13.94 4.67 8.12
C PHE A 37 -14.18 5.31 9.50
N GLU A 38 -13.14 5.82 10.15
CA GLU A 38 -13.18 6.27 11.55
C GLU A 38 -13.15 7.79 11.70
N ASN A 39 -13.16 8.53 10.58
CA ASN A 39 -13.11 10.00 10.58
C ASN A 39 -11.85 10.55 11.28
N LYS A 40 -10.73 9.81 11.22
CA LYS A 40 -9.48 10.29 11.78
C LYS A 40 -9.11 11.61 11.08
N ASN A 41 -8.83 12.63 11.86
CA ASN A 41 -8.41 13.91 11.33
C ASN A 41 -7.01 13.78 10.68
N ILE A 42 -6.86 14.32 9.47
CA ILE A 42 -5.61 14.34 8.73
C ILE A 42 -5.25 15.77 8.45
N GLU A 43 -4.05 16.17 8.84
CA GLU A 43 -3.58 17.51 8.57
C GLU A 43 -3.38 17.76 7.08
N LYS A 44 -3.71 18.98 6.62
CA LYS A 44 -3.59 19.39 5.22
C LYS A 44 -2.21 19.11 4.61
N ASN A 45 -1.16 19.25 5.39
CA ASN A 45 0.22 19.09 4.93
C ASN A 45 0.69 17.65 4.79
N THR A 46 -0.07 16.66 5.29
CA THR A 46 0.27 15.23 5.18
C THR A 46 0.32 14.76 3.74
N TRP A 47 -0.39 15.43 2.86
CA TRP A 47 -0.50 15.06 1.47
C TRP A 47 0.54 15.71 0.54
N TYR A 48 1.12 16.83 0.89
CA TYR A 48 2.05 17.62 0.07
C TYR A 48 1.67 17.68 -1.42
N TYR A 49 0.59 18.44 -1.74
CA TYR A 49 0.15 18.52 -3.11
C TYR A 49 -0.23 19.83 -3.66
N SER A 50 -0.46 19.73 -5.00
CA SER A 50 -1.06 20.77 -5.82
C SER A 50 -2.40 21.24 -5.20
N PRO A 51 -2.85 22.47 -5.46
CA PRO A 51 -4.14 23.03 -4.99
C PRO A 51 -5.34 22.11 -5.27
N LYS A 52 -5.25 21.25 -6.30
CA LYS A 52 -6.30 20.28 -6.64
C LYS A 52 -6.42 19.12 -5.63
N GLU A 53 -5.42 18.91 -4.79
CA GLU A 53 -5.41 17.84 -3.79
C GLU A 53 -5.67 18.33 -2.37
N GLU A 54 -5.58 19.65 -2.10
CA GLU A 54 -6.05 20.27 -0.85
C GLU A 54 -7.56 20.05 -0.62
N ALA A 55 -8.32 19.89 -1.71
CA ALA A 55 -9.74 19.58 -1.67
C ALA A 55 -10.05 18.17 -1.12
N ARG A 56 -9.06 17.30 -0.93
CA ARG A 56 -9.29 15.92 -0.45
C ARG A 56 -9.54 15.80 1.06
N ASN A 57 -9.36 16.86 1.82
CA ASN A 57 -9.88 16.94 3.20
C ASN A 57 -11.36 17.34 3.26
N ASP A 58 -12.04 17.47 2.12
CA ASP A 58 -13.44 17.75 2.04
C ASP A 58 -14.24 16.53 2.56
N LEU A 59 -15.18 16.79 3.45
CA LEU A 59 -16.13 15.80 3.96
C LEU A 59 -16.89 15.09 2.82
N GLY A 60 -17.14 15.79 1.71
CA GLY A 60 -17.76 15.22 0.52
C GLY A 60 -16.92 14.09 -0.09
N ILE A 61 -15.61 14.29 -0.24
CA ILE A 61 -14.69 13.28 -0.79
C ILE A 61 -14.55 12.10 0.17
N ARG A 62 -14.46 12.35 1.48
CA ARG A 62 -14.42 11.30 2.48
C ARG A 62 -15.69 10.43 2.41
N ASN A 63 -16.86 11.05 2.37
CA ASN A 63 -18.14 10.32 2.30
C ASN A 63 -18.26 9.50 1.01
N GLN A 64 -17.87 10.05 -0.14
CA GLN A 64 -17.82 9.31 -1.40
C GLN A 64 -16.86 8.11 -1.31
N THR A 65 -15.68 8.30 -0.72
CA THR A 65 -14.70 7.23 -0.51
C THR A 65 -15.27 6.14 0.40
N LEU A 66 -15.90 6.53 1.51
CA LEU A 66 -16.54 5.61 2.45
C LEU A 66 -17.61 4.75 1.78
N GLU A 67 -18.50 5.38 0.98
CA GLU A 67 -19.55 4.65 0.26
C GLU A 67 -18.99 3.67 -0.78
N LEU A 68 -17.87 3.99 -1.41
CA LEU A 68 -17.16 3.05 -2.30
C LEU A 68 -16.54 1.91 -1.50
N LEU A 69 -15.84 2.21 -0.41
CA LEU A 69 -15.17 1.19 0.42
C LEU A 69 -16.16 0.18 1.00
N LYS A 70 -17.36 0.62 1.42
CA LYS A 70 -18.41 -0.27 1.95
C LYS A 70 -18.93 -1.30 0.94
N LYS A 71 -18.80 -1.03 -0.35
CA LYS A 71 -19.23 -1.93 -1.44
C LYS A 71 -18.17 -2.94 -1.86
N ILE A 72 -16.94 -2.82 -1.36
CA ILE A 72 -15.83 -3.68 -1.75
C ILE A 72 -16.05 -5.08 -1.16
N LYS A 73 -15.88 -6.09 -2.00
CA LYS A 73 -15.90 -7.51 -1.59
C LYS A 73 -14.50 -8.06 -1.35
N ILE A 74 -13.49 -7.51 -2.03
CA ILE A 74 -12.10 -7.98 -1.95
C ILE A 74 -11.18 -6.76 -1.87
N PHE A 75 -10.43 -6.66 -0.79
CA PHE A 75 -9.36 -5.68 -0.63
C PHE A 75 -8.02 -6.31 -1.02
N ILE A 76 -7.40 -5.82 -2.09
CA ILE A 76 -6.03 -6.21 -2.45
C ILE A 76 -5.11 -5.08 -1.99
N ILE A 77 -4.28 -5.37 -0.99
CA ILE A 77 -3.42 -4.38 -0.35
C ILE A 77 -1.96 -4.70 -0.64
N THR A 78 -1.36 -3.85 -1.47
CA THR A 78 0.04 -3.96 -1.85
C THR A 78 0.88 -3.09 -0.93
N VAL A 79 1.82 -3.71 -0.21
CA VAL A 79 2.85 -3.01 0.56
C VAL A 79 4.21 -3.15 -0.13
N GLY A 80 5.08 -2.15 0.00
CA GLY A 80 6.33 -2.17 -0.74
C GLY A 80 7.49 -1.42 -0.08
N LEU A 81 7.18 -0.56 0.91
CA LEU A 81 8.14 0.33 1.55
C LEU A 81 8.08 0.18 3.07
N SER A 82 9.23 0.06 3.71
CA SER A 82 9.37 0.19 5.17
C SER A 82 10.03 1.51 5.58
N GLU A 83 10.44 2.33 4.63
CA GLU A 83 10.93 3.68 4.86
C GLU A 83 9.77 4.65 4.90
N VAL A 84 9.68 5.43 5.97
CA VAL A 84 8.52 6.26 6.29
C VAL A 84 8.93 7.69 6.57
N TRP A 85 8.30 8.64 5.90
CA TRP A 85 8.37 10.06 6.21
C TRP A 85 7.22 10.45 7.13
N TYR A 86 7.49 11.25 8.15
CA TYR A 86 6.50 11.69 9.13
C TYR A 86 6.70 13.14 9.56
N ASN A 87 5.64 13.76 10.03
CA ASN A 87 5.69 15.08 10.66
C ASN A 87 6.20 14.92 12.10
N LYS A 88 7.32 15.61 12.44
CA LYS A 88 7.95 15.57 13.77
C LYS A 88 7.09 16.18 14.88
N GLU A 89 6.13 17.05 14.55
CA GLU A 89 5.28 17.71 15.52
C GLU A 89 4.16 16.80 16.07
N ASN A 90 3.65 15.90 15.23
CA ASN A 90 2.46 15.09 15.57
C ASN A 90 2.56 13.61 15.18
N ASN A 91 3.71 13.18 14.64
CA ASN A 91 3.99 11.82 14.18
C ASN A 91 3.08 11.30 13.06
N GLN A 92 2.28 12.15 12.41
CA GLN A 92 1.51 11.73 11.24
C GLN A 92 2.43 11.42 10.07
N VAL A 93 2.15 10.33 9.36
CA VAL A 93 2.93 9.96 8.19
C VAL A 93 2.53 10.75 6.96
N PHE A 94 3.48 11.01 6.09
CA PHE A 94 3.19 11.60 4.80
C PHE A 94 2.72 10.52 3.83
N TRP A 95 1.59 10.75 3.19
CA TRP A 95 1.00 9.79 2.25
C TRP A 95 1.67 9.79 0.88
N LYS A 96 2.59 10.71 0.66
CA LYS A 96 3.42 10.82 -0.53
C LYS A 96 4.79 11.38 -0.19
N ALA A 97 5.73 11.28 -1.16
CA ALA A 97 7.05 11.87 -1.03
C ALA A 97 6.96 13.40 -0.88
N ILE A 98 7.75 13.95 0.02
CA ILE A 98 7.85 15.38 0.23
C ILE A 98 8.63 15.97 -0.94
N PRO A 99 8.08 16.95 -1.68
CA PRO A 99 8.82 17.63 -2.73
C PRO A 99 10.09 18.29 -2.17
N ALA A 100 11.22 18.19 -2.88
CA ALA A 100 12.51 18.71 -2.42
C ALA A 100 12.44 20.19 -2.03
N ASN A 101 11.69 21.00 -2.78
CA ASN A 101 11.50 22.42 -2.51
C ASN A 101 10.60 22.72 -1.29
N LYS A 102 9.93 21.71 -0.71
CA LYS A 102 9.10 21.84 0.49
C LYS A 102 9.71 21.13 1.69
N PHE A 103 10.85 20.48 1.50
CA PHE A 103 11.53 19.79 2.58
C PHE A 103 12.00 20.77 3.67
N ASN A 104 11.71 20.43 4.92
CA ASN A 104 12.12 21.16 6.09
C ASN A 104 12.58 20.18 7.17
N GLU A 105 13.87 20.15 7.44
CA GLU A 105 14.47 19.23 8.39
C GLU A 105 13.88 19.33 9.81
N LYS A 106 13.44 20.52 10.24
CA LYS A 106 12.82 20.70 11.56
C LYS A 106 11.44 20.05 11.69
N LYS A 107 10.72 19.95 10.57
CA LYS A 107 9.34 19.42 10.54
C LYS A 107 9.25 18.00 10.03
N HIS A 108 10.13 17.58 9.13
CA HIS A 108 10.04 16.31 8.44
C HIS A 108 11.02 15.31 9.04
N GLY A 109 10.50 14.24 9.59
CA GLY A 109 11.26 13.10 10.07
C GLY A 109 11.24 11.95 9.07
N PHE A 110 12.29 11.15 9.11
CA PHE A 110 12.43 9.94 8.33
C PHE A 110 12.83 8.79 9.24
N LYS A 111 12.24 7.62 9.04
CA LYS A 111 12.62 6.41 9.77
C LYS A 111 12.49 5.17 8.92
N LEU A 112 13.28 4.15 9.27
CA LEU A 112 13.02 2.77 8.88
C LEU A 112 12.05 2.17 9.89
N SER A 113 10.90 1.70 9.45
CA SER A 113 9.93 1.04 10.33
C SER A 113 10.38 -0.38 10.68
N THR A 114 10.00 -0.85 11.87
CA THR A 114 10.33 -2.19 12.35
C THR A 114 9.37 -3.26 11.82
N VAL A 115 9.75 -4.53 11.97
CA VAL A 115 8.86 -5.68 11.70
C VAL A 115 7.61 -5.60 12.57
N GLU A 116 7.78 -5.28 13.86
CA GLU A 116 6.68 -5.19 14.82
C GLU A 116 5.68 -4.10 14.45
N GLU A 117 6.16 -2.88 14.14
CA GLU A 117 5.30 -1.77 13.69
C GLU A 117 4.49 -2.17 12.46
N ASN A 118 5.13 -2.78 11.45
CA ASN A 118 4.43 -3.21 10.24
C ASN A 118 3.44 -4.34 10.52
N THR A 119 3.79 -5.32 11.36
CA THR A 119 2.88 -6.40 11.79
C THR A 119 1.64 -5.82 12.48
N ASN A 120 1.83 -4.88 13.41
CA ASN A 120 0.73 -4.23 14.13
C ASN A 120 -0.16 -3.42 13.18
N ASN A 121 0.42 -2.68 12.25
CA ASN A 121 -0.34 -1.93 11.25
C ASN A 121 -1.17 -2.86 10.36
N LEU A 122 -0.61 -3.96 9.87
CA LEU A 122 -1.33 -4.93 9.05
C LEU A 122 -2.49 -5.58 9.81
N HIS A 123 -2.32 -5.91 11.10
CA HIS A 123 -3.41 -6.39 11.95
C HIS A 123 -4.52 -5.34 12.12
N GLN A 124 -4.16 -4.07 12.34
CA GLN A 124 -5.14 -2.98 12.45
C GLN A 124 -5.87 -2.74 11.14
N ILE A 125 -5.17 -2.76 9.99
CA ILE A 125 -5.77 -2.66 8.66
C ILE A 125 -6.84 -3.74 8.47
N TYR A 126 -6.49 -4.99 8.75
CA TYR A 126 -7.44 -6.10 8.68
C TYR A 126 -8.64 -5.88 9.62
N SER A 127 -8.38 -5.51 10.87
CA SER A 127 -9.42 -5.29 11.87
C SER A 127 -10.39 -4.16 11.48
N ILE A 128 -9.89 -3.04 10.94
CA ILE A 128 -10.73 -1.94 10.44
C ILE A 128 -11.59 -2.43 9.28
N ILE A 129 -11.03 -3.12 8.31
CA ILE A 129 -11.80 -3.64 7.19
C ILE A 129 -12.90 -4.57 7.69
N LYS A 130 -12.59 -5.52 8.57
CA LYS A 130 -13.57 -6.47 9.09
C LYS A 130 -14.64 -5.81 9.96
N LYS A 131 -14.30 -4.74 10.68
CA LYS A 131 -15.27 -3.97 11.48
C LYS A 131 -16.31 -3.28 10.60
N TYR A 132 -15.90 -2.70 9.47
CA TYR A 132 -16.79 -1.87 8.64
C TYR A 132 -17.30 -2.58 7.38
N VAL A 133 -16.61 -3.62 6.91
CA VAL A 133 -16.98 -4.43 5.75
C VAL A 133 -16.79 -5.91 6.10
N PRO A 134 -17.62 -6.46 7.01
CA PRO A 134 -17.39 -7.79 7.62
C PRO A 134 -17.32 -8.94 6.62
N ASN A 135 -17.99 -8.82 5.48
CA ASN A 135 -18.04 -9.86 4.45
C ASN A 135 -16.91 -9.75 3.40
N ALA A 136 -16.04 -8.72 3.52
CA ALA A 136 -14.94 -8.59 2.58
C ALA A 136 -13.78 -9.53 2.89
N SER A 137 -13.15 -10.06 1.84
CA SER A 137 -11.86 -10.72 1.92
C SER A 137 -10.71 -9.73 1.80
N VAL A 138 -9.59 -10.03 2.44
CA VAL A 138 -8.36 -9.23 2.36
C VAL A 138 -7.25 -10.07 1.78
N ILE A 139 -6.60 -9.57 0.75
CA ILE A 139 -5.43 -10.18 0.11
C ILE A 139 -4.26 -9.23 0.30
N TYR A 140 -3.29 -9.62 1.10
CA TYR A 140 -2.03 -8.90 1.19
C TYR A 140 -1.07 -9.36 0.10
N THR A 141 -0.26 -8.44 -0.40
CA THR A 141 0.82 -8.78 -1.33
C THR A 141 2.01 -7.84 -1.14
N LEU A 142 3.23 -8.38 -1.29
CA LEU A 142 4.45 -7.59 -1.26
C LEU A 142 4.82 -7.17 -2.68
N SER A 143 5.01 -5.87 -2.89
CA SER A 143 5.41 -5.33 -4.19
C SER A 143 6.80 -5.82 -4.61
N PRO A 144 6.97 -6.37 -5.81
CA PRO A 144 8.29 -6.72 -6.36
C PRO A 144 9.11 -5.49 -6.79
N ILE A 145 8.48 -4.33 -6.97
CA ILE A 145 9.15 -3.11 -7.43
C ILE A 145 10.14 -2.64 -6.37
N PRO A 146 11.44 -2.51 -6.70
CA PRO A 146 12.46 -2.04 -5.76
C PRO A 146 12.35 -0.54 -5.46
N LEU A 147 13.01 -0.11 -4.39
CA LEU A 147 13.17 1.30 -4.06
C LEU A 147 13.81 2.06 -5.22
N MET A 148 13.30 3.25 -5.50
CA MET A 148 13.92 4.18 -6.45
C MET A 148 15.09 4.93 -5.81
N ALA A 149 14.98 5.22 -4.53
CA ALA A 149 15.95 5.95 -3.73
C ALA A 149 15.80 5.58 -2.26
N THR A 150 16.83 5.85 -1.48
CA THR A 150 16.78 5.76 -0.02
C THR A 150 17.39 7.03 0.59
N PHE A 151 16.92 7.41 1.76
CA PHE A 151 17.51 8.48 2.56
C PHE A 151 18.42 7.95 3.67
N ARG A 152 18.68 6.66 3.66
CA ARG A 152 19.63 6.02 4.57
C ARG A 152 21.06 6.16 4.01
N PRO A 153 22.09 6.23 4.87
CA PRO A 153 23.49 6.34 4.44
C PRO A 153 24.04 4.98 3.95
N GLN A 154 23.40 4.41 2.94
CA GLN A 154 23.77 3.13 2.35
C GLN A 154 23.27 3.00 0.90
N SER A 155 23.72 1.98 0.20
CA SER A 155 23.26 1.74 -1.17
C SER A 155 21.77 1.44 -1.23
N CYS A 156 21.10 1.91 -2.28
CA CYS A 156 19.68 1.67 -2.51
C CYS A 156 19.35 0.17 -2.64
N ILE A 157 20.27 -0.63 -3.17
CA ILE A 157 20.11 -2.10 -3.27
C ILE A 157 20.01 -2.72 -1.89
N THR A 158 20.93 -2.35 -0.98
CA THR A 158 20.93 -2.83 0.41
C THR A 158 19.68 -2.35 1.16
N ALA A 159 19.34 -1.08 1.00
CA ALA A 159 18.13 -0.51 1.62
C ALA A 159 16.86 -1.22 1.15
N ASN A 160 16.76 -1.52 -0.15
CA ASN A 160 15.65 -2.28 -0.71
C ASN A 160 15.55 -3.68 -0.11
N SER A 161 16.68 -4.41 -0.03
CA SER A 161 16.69 -5.75 0.56
C SER A 161 16.16 -5.73 2.00
N VAL A 162 16.67 -4.81 2.84
CA VAL A 162 16.19 -4.65 4.22
C VAL A 162 14.70 -4.29 4.26
N SER A 163 14.25 -3.35 3.42
CA SER A 163 12.87 -2.92 3.36
C SER A 163 11.92 -4.08 3.02
N LYS A 164 12.28 -4.88 2.01
CA LYS A 164 11.48 -6.05 1.62
C LYS A 164 11.49 -7.14 2.68
N SER A 165 12.62 -7.39 3.34
CA SER A 165 12.72 -8.38 4.41
C SER A 165 11.84 -8.02 5.61
N ILE A 166 11.85 -6.76 6.05
CA ILE A 166 10.98 -6.27 7.13
C ILE A 166 9.51 -6.54 6.79
N LEU A 167 9.07 -6.14 5.60
CA LEU A 167 7.68 -6.31 5.20
C LEU A 167 7.30 -7.77 4.99
N ARG A 168 8.21 -8.59 4.45
CA ARG A 168 7.94 -10.01 4.24
C ARG A 168 7.75 -10.75 5.57
N VAL A 169 8.61 -10.49 6.56
CA VAL A 169 8.47 -11.06 7.90
C VAL A 169 7.21 -10.54 8.59
N ALA A 170 6.88 -9.25 8.47
CA ALA A 170 5.65 -8.71 9.02
C ALA A 170 4.40 -9.37 8.43
N LEU A 171 4.36 -9.57 7.11
CA LEU A 171 3.28 -10.28 6.43
C LEU A 171 3.18 -11.74 6.91
N ASP A 172 4.31 -12.43 7.07
CA ASP A 172 4.34 -13.79 7.59
C ASP A 172 3.77 -13.89 9.02
N ASN A 173 4.19 -12.97 9.89
CA ASN A 173 3.67 -12.88 11.25
C ASN A 173 2.14 -12.71 11.30
N VAL A 174 1.59 -11.90 10.38
CA VAL A 174 0.14 -11.69 10.30
C VAL A 174 -0.55 -12.94 9.78
N MET A 175 -0.04 -13.57 8.73
CA MET A 175 -0.64 -14.77 8.16
C MET A 175 -0.60 -15.95 9.16
N SER A 176 0.53 -16.18 9.80
CA SER A 176 0.72 -17.28 10.77
C SER A 176 -0.20 -17.14 11.99
N LYS A 177 -0.41 -15.92 12.49
CA LYS A 177 -1.32 -15.67 13.63
C LYS A 177 -2.81 -15.77 13.25
N ASN A 178 -3.14 -15.79 11.97
CA ASN A 178 -4.50 -15.80 11.46
C ASN A 178 -4.76 -16.99 10.51
N ILE A 179 -4.07 -18.09 10.69
CA ILE A 179 -4.13 -19.25 9.80
C ILE A 179 -5.56 -19.83 9.65
N ASP A 180 -6.39 -19.68 10.68
CA ASP A 180 -7.79 -20.14 10.68
C ASP A 180 -8.76 -19.18 9.98
N LYS A 181 -8.30 -17.99 9.57
CA LYS A 181 -9.16 -17.00 8.89
C LYS A 181 -9.35 -17.39 7.42
N LYS A 182 -10.61 -17.57 7.05
CA LYS A 182 -11.00 -17.96 5.68
C LYS A 182 -11.17 -16.76 4.72
N ASP A 183 -10.87 -15.56 5.19
CA ASP A 183 -11.05 -14.30 4.47
C ASP A 183 -9.79 -13.42 4.46
N LEU A 184 -8.66 -13.99 4.87
CA LEU A 184 -7.35 -13.36 4.85
C LEU A 184 -6.37 -14.21 4.04
N TYR A 185 -5.78 -13.62 3.01
CA TYR A 185 -4.90 -14.30 2.06
C TYR A 185 -3.61 -13.52 1.84
N TYR A 186 -2.58 -14.22 1.37
CA TYR A 186 -1.35 -13.63 0.87
C TYR A 186 -1.11 -14.06 -0.57
N PHE A 187 -0.98 -13.08 -1.49
CA PHE A 187 -0.59 -13.33 -2.87
C PHE A 187 0.91 -13.08 -3.05
N PRO A 188 1.73 -14.08 -3.42
CA PRO A 188 3.19 -14.01 -3.42
C PRO A 188 3.76 -13.34 -4.67
N SER A 189 3.30 -12.13 -5.02
CA SER A 189 3.76 -11.44 -6.24
C SER A 189 5.25 -11.10 -6.21
N TYR A 190 5.80 -10.83 -5.03
CA TYR A 190 7.23 -10.58 -4.83
C TYR A 190 8.06 -11.84 -5.10
N GLU A 191 7.69 -12.96 -4.49
CA GLU A 191 8.37 -14.24 -4.63
C GLU A 191 8.29 -14.76 -6.06
N ILE A 192 7.11 -14.71 -6.69
CA ILE A 192 6.94 -15.07 -8.09
C ILE A 192 7.90 -14.28 -8.99
N THR A 193 8.03 -12.98 -8.72
CA THR A 193 8.89 -12.12 -9.53
C THR A 193 10.38 -12.42 -9.29
N LYS A 194 10.77 -12.63 -8.03
CA LYS A 194 12.19 -12.69 -7.65
C LYS A 194 12.79 -14.10 -7.77
N GLU A 195 11.96 -15.13 -7.51
CA GLU A 195 12.43 -16.51 -7.39
C GLU A 195 12.03 -17.37 -8.61
N TYR A 196 10.92 -17.02 -9.28
CA TYR A 196 10.39 -17.84 -10.36
C TYR A 196 10.69 -17.31 -11.75
N PHE A 197 10.76 -15.98 -11.93
CA PHE A 197 11.04 -15.38 -13.25
C PHE A 197 12.52 -15.07 -13.46
N THR A 198 13.00 -15.35 -14.67
CA THR A 198 14.34 -14.94 -15.12
C THR A 198 14.24 -13.59 -15.82
N ASP A 199 15.02 -12.59 -15.39
CA ASP A 199 15.09 -11.25 -15.97
C ASP A 199 13.72 -10.55 -16.17
N PRO A 200 12.89 -10.41 -15.09
CA PRO A 200 11.55 -9.89 -15.23
C PRO A 200 11.47 -8.37 -15.41
N PHE A 201 12.55 -7.63 -15.14
CA PHE A 201 12.55 -6.18 -15.14
C PHE A 201 12.90 -5.58 -16.51
N LYS A 202 12.43 -4.36 -16.75
CA LYS A 202 12.82 -3.52 -17.87
C LYS A 202 14.25 -2.99 -17.67
N GLU A 203 14.76 -2.24 -18.62
CA GLU A 203 16.10 -1.62 -18.57
C GLU A 203 16.35 -0.74 -17.34
N ASP A 204 15.28 -0.19 -16.76
CA ASP A 204 15.34 0.61 -15.51
C ASP A 204 15.56 -0.25 -14.24
N ASN A 205 15.62 -1.57 -14.36
CA ASN A 205 15.73 -2.53 -13.26
C ASN A 205 14.67 -2.39 -12.16
N ARG A 206 13.52 -1.78 -12.48
CA ARG A 206 12.44 -1.53 -11.54
C ARG A 206 11.07 -1.99 -12.03
N HIS A 207 10.67 -1.53 -13.19
CA HIS A 207 9.35 -1.87 -13.73
C HIS A 207 9.39 -3.23 -14.41
N LEU A 208 8.38 -4.04 -14.15
CA LEU A 208 8.25 -5.34 -14.80
C LEU A 208 7.99 -5.18 -16.30
N LYS A 209 8.55 -6.08 -17.11
CA LYS A 209 8.15 -6.25 -18.50
C LYS A 209 6.68 -6.66 -18.55
N ASN A 210 5.96 -6.21 -19.57
CA ASN A 210 4.50 -6.41 -19.64
C ASN A 210 4.11 -7.90 -19.64
N GLU A 211 4.90 -8.75 -20.27
CA GLU A 211 4.68 -10.20 -20.30
C GLU A 211 4.68 -10.83 -18.90
N TYR A 212 5.59 -10.41 -18.01
CA TYR A 212 5.62 -10.92 -16.63
C TYR A 212 4.46 -10.37 -15.79
N THR A 213 4.07 -9.12 -16.02
CA THR A 213 2.87 -8.57 -15.38
C THR A 213 1.63 -9.39 -15.77
N LEU A 214 1.50 -9.75 -17.04
CA LEU A 214 0.40 -10.60 -17.52
C LEU A 214 0.45 -12.01 -16.91
N LYS A 215 1.65 -12.60 -16.79
CA LYS A 215 1.82 -13.91 -16.14
C LYS A 215 1.42 -13.88 -14.67
N ILE A 216 1.82 -12.85 -13.92
CA ILE A 216 1.43 -12.67 -12.52
C ILE A 216 -0.09 -12.53 -12.40
N MET A 217 -0.71 -11.73 -13.28
CA MET A 217 -2.17 -11.56 -13.27
C MET A 217 -2.90 -12.86 -13.61
N LYS A 218 -2.37 -13.66 -14.54
CA LYS A 218 -2.93 -14.98 -14.86
C LYS A 218 -2.86 -15.94 -13.67
N ILE A 219 -1.71 -15.99 -12.99
CA ILE A 219 -1.55 -16.79 -11.76
C ILE A 219 -2.55 -16.33 -10.69
N PHE A 220 -2.74 -15.01 -10.54
CA PHE A 220 -3.73 -14.47 -9.62
C PHE A 220 -5.16 -14.90 -10.00
N GLU A 221 -5.54 -14.74 -11.26
CA GLU A 221 -6.86 -15.11 -11.77
C GLU A 221 -7.15 -16.61 -11.55
N GLU A 222 -6.19 -17.48 -11.87
CA GLU A 222 -6.33 -18.93 -11.72
C GLU A 222 -6.48 -19.41 -10.27
N ASN A 223 -5.96 -18.65 -9.29
CA ASN A 223 -5.94 -19.09 -7.88
C ASN A 223 -6.92 -18.33 -6.97
N TYR A 224 -7.36 -17.13 -7.38
CA TYR A 224 -8.18 -16.26 -6.53
C TYR A 224 -9.50 -15.80 -7.17
N CYS A 225 -9.73 -16.11 -8.45
CA CYS A 225 -10.93 -15.68 -9.20
C CYS A 225 -11.71 -16.88 -9.73
N CYS A 226 -12.00 -17.85 -8.88
CA CYS A 226 -12.84 -19.02 -9.22
C CYS A 226 -14.32 -18.69 -9.20
#